data_ca533e646b92b92b12da305ddb8b0b82
#
_entry.id   ca533e646b92b92b12da305ddb8b0b82
#
_cell.length_a   1.000
_cell.length_b   1.000
_cell.length_c   1.000
_cell.angle_alpha   90.00
_cell.angle_beta   90.00
_cell.angle_gamma   90.00
#
_symmetry.space_group_name_H-M   'P 1'
#
loop_
_entity.id
_entity.type
_entity.pdbx_description
1 polymer ?
#
loop_
_entity_poly.entity_id
_entity_poly.type
_entity_poly.pdbx_seq_one_letter_code
_entity_poly.pdbx_strand_id
1 'polypeptide(L)'
;IDFEKYTIRPGDKMDYYFEVFDNDGVSGPKSTKSQVYNFDKPTIQQLEKQEFQNNEDIKDDLSAAMKDAQKLAAEIKEMKQKLLAKNTLSWEDKKQLEQIQQKHQQLAQELEQIKDKYQENLKNQDEIKTVDEEILKKQEKIQEMLNDLMTDEMKDLMKQIEDILQKMEKNNTFENLDK
;
A
#
# COMPACT_ATOMS: atom_id res chain seq x y z
N ILE A 1 -4.85 23.77 7.36
CA ILE A 1 -6.10 24.06 8.14
C ILE A 1 -6.57 22.74 8.67
N ASP A 2 -6.87 22.68 9.92
CA ASP A 2 -7.41 21.50 10.57
C ASP A 2 -8.94 21.65 10.60
N PHE A 3 -9.61 20.91 9.72
CA PHE A 3 -11.08 20.91 9.63
C PHE A 3 -11.75 19.98 10.65
N GLU A 4 -10.99 19.15 11.36
CA GLU A 4 -11.53 18.24 12.39
C GLU A 4 -12.23 18.99 13.54
N LYS A 5 -11.86 20.27 13.73
CA LYS A 5 -12.48 21.14 14.73
C LYS A 5 -13.90 21.59 14.39
N TYR A 6 -14.32 21.39 13.15
CA TYR A 6 -15.64 21.78 12.66
C TYR A 6 -16.51 20.54 12.50
N THR A 7 -17.73 20.59 13.00
CA THR A 7 -18.71 19.51 12.81
C THR A 7 -19.27 19.58 11.39
N ILE A 8 -18.49 19.11 10.40
CA ILE A 8 -18.89 19.08 8.99
C ILE A 8 -19.56 17.75 8.71
N ARG A 9 -20.82 17.79 8.27
CA ARG A 9 -21.63 16.59 7.95
C ARG A 9 -21.48 16.20 6.47
N PRO A 10 -21.71 14.93 6.10
CA PRO A 10 -21.78 14.53 4.69
C PRO A 10 -22.75 15.42 3.91
N GLY A 11 -22.30 15.96 2.78
CA GLY A 11 -23.04 16.88 1.93
C GLY A 11 -22.91 18.36 2.27
N ASP A 12 -22.27 18.71 3.39
CA ASP A 12 -22.00 20.11 3.73
C ASP A 12 -20.94 20.71 2.78
N LYS A 13 -21.11 22.01 2.54
CA LYS A 13 -20.18 22.83 1.75
C LYS A 13 -19.66 23.96 2.61
N MET A 14 -18.39 24.27 2.48
CA MET A 14 -17.73 25.31 3.22
C MET A 14 -16.85 26.16 2.30
N ASP A 15 -17.03 27.47 2.37
CA ASP A 15 -16.14 28.42 1.73
C ASP A 15 -15.20 29.03 2.75
N TYR A 16 -13.94 29.11 2.45
CA TYR A 16 -12.94 29.70 3.35
C TYR A 16 -11.92 30.53 2.58
N TYR A 17 -11.32 31.49 3.28
CA TYR A 17 -10.22 32.31 2.77
C TYR A 17 -9.23 32.62 3.89
N PHE A 18 -8.05 32.99 3.52
CA PHE A 18 -7.03 33.48 4.46
C PHE A 18 -7.06 35.00 4.48
N GLU A 19 -6.96 35.60 5.66
CA GLU A 19 -6.82 37.03 5.83
C GLU A 19 -5.55 37.31 6.64
N VAL A 20 -4.69 38.16 6.11
CA VAL A 20 -3.45 38.57 6.74
C VAL A 20 -3.57 40.03 7.12
N PHE A 21 -3.17 40.36 8.32
CA PHE A 21 -3.17 41.71 8.85
C PHE A 21 -1.73 42.20 8.99
N ASP A 22 -1.49 43.46 8.66
CA ASP A 22 -0.22 44.13 8.99
C ASP A 22 -0.23 44.55 10.49
N ASN A 23 0.95 44.96 11.00
CA ASN A 23 1.09 45.36 12.40
C ASN A 23 1.16 46.91 12.53
N ASP A 24 0.50 47.69 11.64
CA ASP A 24 0.50 49.13 11.70
C ASP A 24 -0.22 49.62 12.96
N GLY A 25 0.54 50.01 13.98
CA GLY A 25 0.05 50.51 15.24
C GLY A 25 -0.36 51.99 15.24
N VAL A 26 -0.18 52.72 14.13
CA VAL A 26 -0.45 54.15 14.04
C VAL A 26 -1.77 54.44 13.33
N SER A 27 -2.00 53.80 12.19
CA SER A 27 -3.19 54.02 11.35
C SER A 27 -4.22 52.88 11.47
N GLY A 28 -3.89 51.86 12.27
CA GLY A 28 -4.69 50.64 12.44
C GLY A 28 -4.30 49.56 11.40
N PRO A 29 -4.50 48.29 11.75
CA PRO A 29 -4.09 47.18 10.91
C PRO A 29 -4.86 47.18 9.58
N LYS A 30 -4.13 47.05 8.45
CA LYS A 30 -4.73 46.83 7.14
C LYS A 30 -4.72 45.34 6.86
N SER A 31 -5.75 44.85 6.17
CA SER A 31 -5.83 43.43 5.82
C SER A 31 -5.83 43.20 4.31
N THR A 32 -5.36 42.03 3.93
CA THR A 32 -5.45 41.49 2.56
C THR A 32 -6.00 40.09 2.64
N LYS A 33 -6.96 39.77 1.74
CA LYS A 33 -7.61 38.46 1.65
C LYS A 33 -7.07 37.65 0.47
N SER A 34 -6.94 36.33 0.66
CA SER A 34 -6.74 35.39 -0.43
C SER A 34 -8.00 35.26 -1.30
N GLN A 35 -7.87 34.51 -2.38
CA GLN A 35 -9.06 33.95 -3.04
C GLN A 35 -9.88 33.07 -2.09
N VAL A 36 -11.16 32.93 -2.40
CA VAL A 36 -12.04 31.97 -1.69
C VAL A 36 -11.75 30.57 -2.18
N TYR A 37 -11.59 29.64 -1.24
CA TYR A 37 -11.47 28.22 -1.47
C TYR A 37 -12.78 27.53 -1.06
N ASN A 38 -13.18 26.52 -1.82
CA ASN A 38 -14.37 25.74 -1.55
C ASN A 38 -13.95 24.35 -1.05
N PHE A 39 -14.63 23.87 -0.04
CA PHE A 39 -14.54 22.52 0.46
C PHE A 39 -15.94 21.90 0.44
N ASP A 40 -16.14 20.84 -0.33
CA ASP A 40 -17.38 20.11 -0.44
C ASP A 40 -17.18 18.73 0.19
N LYS A 41 -17.90 18.44 1.29
CA LYS A 41 -17.88 17.10 1.88
C LYS A 41 -18.83 16.20 1.07
N PRO A 42 -18.37 15.00 0.62
CA PRO A 42 -19.22 14.09 -0.13
C PRO A 42 -20.53 13.76 0.61
N THR A 43 -21.60 13.58 -0.13
CA THR A 43 -22.88 13.10 0.42
C THR A 43 -22.75 11.61 0.81
N ILE A 44 -23.66 11.12 1.67
CA ILE A 44 -23.70 9.70 2.06
C ILE A 44 -23.77 8.80 0.80
N GLN A 45 -24.62 9.12 -0.17
CA GLN A 45 -24.71 8.34 -1.41
C GLN A 45 -23.40 8.31 -2.23
N GLN A 46 -22.67 9.43 -2.23
CA GLN A 46 -21.36 9.48 -2.89
C GLN A 46 -20.33 8.64 -2.16
N LEU A 47 -20.34 8.68 -0.81
CA LEU A 47 -19.45 7.84 0.01
C LEU A 47 -19.76 6.35 -0.17
N GLU A 48 -21.03 5.94 -0.13
CA GLU A 48 -21.44 4.55 -0.37
C GLU A 48 -21.00 4.05 -1.76
N LYS A 49 -21.23 4.87 -2.79
CA LYS A 49 -20.79 4.52 -4.15
C LYS A 49 -19.27 4.42 -4.27
N GLN A 50 -18.54 5.33 -3.64
CA GLN A 50 -17.08 5.32 -3.62
C GLN A 50 -16.55 4.09 -2.86
N GLU A 51 -17.16 3.76 -1.73
CA GLU A 51 -16.79 2.58 -0.94
C GLU A 51 -17.01 1.28 -1.73
N PHE A 52 -18.16 1.17 -2.41
CA PHE A 52 -18.43 0.03 -3.28
C PHE A 52 -17.37 -0.13 -4.37
N GLN A 53 -17.04 0.97 -5.06
CA GLN A 53 -16.01 0.96 -6.12
C GLN A 53 -14.63 0.62 -5.55
N ASN A 54 -14.24 1.24 -4.45
CA ASN A 54 -12.96 0.97 -3.79
C ASN A 54 -12.83 -0.50 -3.38
N ASN A 55 -13.90 -1.12 -2.86
CA ASN A 55 -13.89 -2.54 -2.49
C ASN A 55 -13.72 -3.46 -3.71
N GLU A 56 -14.32 -3.14 -4.86
CA GLU A 56 -14.09 -3.89 -6.11
C GLU A 56 -12.64 -3.73 -6.58
N ASP A 57 -12.12 -2.50 -6.61
CA ASP A 57 -10.74 -2.22 -7.03
C ASP A 57 -9.72 -2.94 -6.10
N ILE A 58 -9.93 -2.89 -4.78
CA ILE A 58 -9.09 -3.60 -3.80
C ILE A 58 -9.11 -5.12 -4.03
N LYS A 59 -10.29 -5.69 -4.29
CA LYS A 59 -10.45 -7.13 -4.56
C LYS A 59 -9.73 -7.55 -5.84
N ASP A 60 -9.80 -6.72 -6.88
CA ASP A 60 -9.13 -6.98 -8.16
C ASP A 60 -7.60 -6.85 -8.01
N ASP A 61 -7.11 -5.81 -7.32
CA ASP A 61 -5.70 -5.64 -6.97
C ASP A 61 -5.17 -6.84 -6.16
N LEU A 62 -5.91 -7.30 -5.15
CA LEU A 62 -5.56 -8.48 -4.35
C LEU A 62 -5.53 -9.75 -5.20
N SER A 63 -6.48 -9.93 -6.12
CA SER A 63 -6.53 -11.10 -7.00
C SER A 63 -5.31 -11.13 -7.94
N ALA A 64 -4.85 -9.98 -8.41
CA ALA A 64 -3.62 -9.84 -9.19
C ALA A 64 -2.39 -10.16 -8.34
N ALA A 65 -2.28 -9.57 -7.14
CA ALA A 65 -1.19 -9.81 -6.21
C ALA A 65 -1.08 -11.29 -5.80
N MET A 66 -2.20 -11.98 -5.59
CA MET A 66 -2.22 -13.43 -5.31
C MET A 66 -1.64 -14.27 -6.46
N LYS A 67 -1.96 -13.93 -7.71
CA LYS A 67 -1.39 -14.62 -8.88
C LYS A 67 0.10 -14.38 -8.99
N ASP A 68 0.55 -13.18 -8.72
CA ASP A 68 1.98 -12.84 -8.79
C ASP A 68 2.76 -13.43 -7.63
N ALA A 69 2.18 -13.51 -6.42
CA ALA A 69 2.72 -14.25 -5.30
C ALA A 69 2.90 -15.76 -5.62
N GLN A 70 1.91 -16.39 -6.24
CA GLN A 70 1.99 -17.80 -6.63
C GLN A 70 3.09 -18.05 -7.67
N LYS A 71 3.22 -17.16 -8.69
CA LYS A 71 4.30 -17.24 -9.67
C LYS A 71 5.67 -17.08 -9.02
N LEU A 72 5.78 -16.08 -8.14
CA LEU A 72 7.01 -15.82 -7.41
C LEU A 72 7.42 -17.01 -6.55
N ALA A 73 6.48 -17.62 -5.82
CA ALA A 73 6.74 -18.82 -5.03
C ALA A 73 7.24 -20.00 -5.89
N ALA A 74 6.69 -20.18 -7.09
CA ALA A 74 7.15 -21.20 -8.03
C ALA A 74 8.58 -20.92 -8.54
N GLU A 75 8.89 -19.67 -8.91
CA GLU A 75 10.24 -19.24 -9.32
C GLU A 75 11.28 -19.46 -8.22
N ILE A 76 10.93 -19.14 -6.98
CA ILE A 76 11.76 -19.37 -5.80
C ILE A 76 12.05 -20.86 -5.61
N LYS A 77 11.02 -21.69 -5.69
CA LYS A 77 11.16 -23.15 -5.53
C LYS A 77 12.06 -23.74 -6.62
N GLU A 78 11.90 -23.31 -7.85
CA GLU A 78 12.76 -23.74 -8.97
C GLU A 78 14.21 -23.30 -8.76
N MET A 79 14.42 -22.04 -8.36
CA MET A 79 15.77 -21.52 -8.08
C MET A 79 16.42 -22.28 -6.93
N LYS A 80 15.69 -22.54 -5.84
CA LYS A 80 16.20 -23.35 -4.72
C LYS A 80 16.65 -24.73 -5.18
N GLN A 81 15.88 -25.41 -6.03
CA GLN A 81 16.26 -26.73 -6.57
C GLN A 81 17.53 -26.64 -7.43
N LYS A 82 17.65 -25.61 -8.28
CA LYS A 82 18.86 -25.36 -9.07
C LYS A 82 20.11 -25.15 -8.19
N LEU A 83 19.95 -24.38 -7.12
CA LEU A 83 21.03 -24.08 -6.18
C LEU A 83 21.49 -25.30 -5.38
N LEU A 84 20.58 -26.17 -4.99
CA LEU A 84 20.90 -27.43 -4.29
C LEU A 84 21.64 -28.44 -5.20
N ALA A 85 21.41 -28.35 -6.52
CA ALA A 85 22.03 -29.23 -7.49
C ALA A 85 23.41 -28.75 -7.97
N LYS A 86 23.80 -27.50 -7.68
CA LYS A 86 25.05 -26.88 -8.14
C LYS A 86 25.90 -26.41 -6.97
N ASN A 87 27.22 -26.67 -7.03
CA ASN A 87 28.15 -26.14 -6.02
C ASN A 87 28.57 -24.68 -6.28
N THR A 88 28.36 -24.18 -7.49
CA THR A 88 28.73 -22.81 -7.89
C THR A 88 27.59 -22.16 -8.66
N LEU A 89 27.45 -20.85 -8.49
CA LEU A 89 26.42 -20.04 -9.16
C LEU A 89 26.97 -19.45 -10.45
N SER A 90 26.17 -19.59 -11.50
CA SER A 90 26.44 -18.90 -12.76
C SER A 90 26.01 -17.42 -12.66
N TRP A 91 26.52 -16.59 -13.58
CA TRP A 91 26.05 -15.19 -13.70
C TRP A 91 24.53 -15.10 -13.95
N GLU A 92 23.98 -16.05 -14.70
CA GLU A 92 22.55 -16.14 -14.98
C GLU A 92 21.73 -16.44 -13.73
N ASP A 93 22.23 -17.34 -12.86
CA ASP A 93 21.58 -17.66 -11.60
C ASP A 93 21.53 -16.42 -10.67
N LYS A 94 22.62 -15.61 -10.63
CA LYS A 94 22.67 -14.35 -9.87
C LYS A 94 21.64 -13.35 -10.39
N LYS A 95 21.59 -13.16 -11.71
CA LYS A 95 20.61 -12.27 -12.33
C LYS A 95 19.17 -12.70 -12.06
N GLN A 96 18.91 -14.00 -12.06
CA GLN A 96 17.58 -14.56 -11.77
C GLN A 96 17.17 -14.32 -10.30
N LEU A 97 18.13 -14.44 -9.36
CA LEU A 97 17.90 -14.11 -7.95
C LEU A 97 17.61 -12.61 -7.73
N GLU A 98 18.35 -11.73 -8.41
CA GLU A 98 18.08 -10.29 -8.37
C GLU A 98 16.66 -9.95 -8.87
N GLN A 99 16.23 -10.60 -9.95
CA GLN A 99 14.87 -10.44 -10.48
C GLN A 99 13.80 -10.93 -9.49
N ILE A 100 14.02 -12.07 -8.84
CA ILE A 100 13.15 -12.59 -7.79
C ILE A 100 13.04 -11.59 -6.63
N GLN A 101 14.17 -11.02 -6.20
CA GLN A 101 14.21 -10.03 -5.14
C GLN A 101 13.43 -8.75 -5.52
N GLN A 102 13.62 -8.27 -6.75
CA GLN A 102 12.89 -7.09 -7.24
C GLN A 102 11.39 -7.34 -7.30
N LYS A 103 10.96 -8.49 -7.84
CA LYS A 103 9.53 -8.87 -7.87
C LYS A 103 8.92 -8.95 -6.48
N HIS A 104 9.68 -9.48 -5.52
CA HIS A 104 9.24 -9.52 -4.13
C HIS A 104 9.05 -8.14 -3.54
N GLN A 105 10.03 -7.24 -3.72
CA GLN A 105 9.93 -5.88 -3.23
C GLN A 105 8.71 -5.15 -3.84
N GLN A 106 8.48 -5.35 -5.14
CA GLN A 106 7.30 -4.80 -5.82
C GLN A 106 6.01 -5.34 -5.21
N LEU A 107 5.90 -6.66 -5.05
CA LEU A 107 4.72 -7.30 -4.45
C LEU A 107 4.49 -6.81 -3.01
N ALA A 108 5.54 -6.65 -2.21
CA ALA A 108 5.42 -6.12 -0.85
C ALA A 108 4.92 -4.68 -0.83
N GLN A 109 5.38 -3.83 -1.77
CA GLN A 109 4.91 -2.46 -1.91
C GLN A 109 3.45 -2.40 -2.37
N GLU A 110 3.06 -3.23 -3.33
CA GLU A 110 1.68 -3.34 -3.80
C GLU A 110 0.73 -3.76 -2.67
N LEU A 111 1.12 -4.75 -1.87
CA LEU A 111 0.33 -5.22 -0.72
C LEU A 111 0.17 -4.13 0.36
N GLU A 112 1.22 -3.35 0.63
CA GLU A 112 1.12 -2.23 1.57
C GLU A 112 0.17 -1.15 1.04
N GLN A 113 0.24 -0.80 -0.24
CA GLN A 113 -0.69 0.15 -0.87
C GLN A 113 -2.15 -0.34 -0.83
N ILE A 114 -2.37 -1.63 -1.10
CA ILE A 114 -3.71 -2.25 -1.01
C ILE A 114 -4.23 -2.17 0.42
N LYS A 115 -3.39 -2.47 1.39
CA LYS A 115 -3.73 -2.39 2.81
C LYS A 115 -4.07 -0.97 3.26
N ASP A 116 -3.30 0.02 2.79
CA ASP A 116 -3.57 1.43 3.08
C ASP A 116 -4.91 1.87 2.48
N LYS A 117 -5.18 1.53 1.21
CA LYS A 117 -6.48 1.76 0.57
C LYS A 117 -7.63 1.13 1.36
N TYR A 118 -7.45 -0.11 1.83
CA TYR A 118 -8.46 -0.81 2.61
C TYR A 118 -8.72 -0.14 3.96
N GLN A 119 -7.65 0.29 4.66
CA GLN A 119 -7.79 1.01 5.93
C GLN A 119 -8.46 2.38 5.75
N GLU A 120 -8.14 3.10 4.68
CA GLU A 120 -8.81 4.35 4.34
C GLU A 120 -10.30 4.13 4.07
N ASN A 121 -10.64 3.06 3.34
CA ASN A 121 -12.02 2.69 3.06
C ASN A 121 -12.80 2.38 4.35
N LEU A 122 -12.21 1.66 5.29
CA LEU A 122 -12.81 1.41 6.61
C LEU A 122 -13.06 2.68 7.42
N LYS A 123 -12.14 3.66 7.37
CA LYS A 123 -12.33 4.97 8.06
C LYS A 123 -13.51 5.76 7.48
N ASN A 124 -13.66 5.72 6.15
CA ASN A 124 -14.79 6.41 5.50
C ASN A 124 -16.15 5.78 5.87
N GLN A 125 -16.16 4.50 6.21
CA GLN A 125 -17.35 3.77 6.65
C GLN A 125 -17.90 4.25 7.99
N ASP A 126 -17.06 4.75 8.90
CA ASP A 126 -17.49 5.28 10.19
C ASP A 126 -18.45 6.49 10.03
N GLU A 127 -18.42 7.16 8.88
CA GLU A 127 -19.33 8.25 8.55
C GLU A 127 -20.69 7.78 8.00
N ILE A 128 -20.79 6.53 7.57
CA ILE A 128 -21.98 5.89 7.01
C ILE A 128 -22.67 5.09 8.11
N LYS A 129 -23.80 5.59 8.61
CA LYS A 129 -24.49 4.98 9.76
C LYS A 129 -25.11 3.59 9.49
N THR A 130 -25.34 3.26 8.23
CA THR A 130 -25.91 1.98 7.79
C THR A 130 -25.08 1.44 6.66
N VAL A 131 -24.34 0.36 6.93
CA VAL A 131 -23.53 -0.32 5.91
C VAL A 131 -24.38 -1.36 5.23
N ASP A 132 -24.36 -1.39 3.90
CA ASP A 132 -25.04 -2.39 3.09
C ASP A 132 -24.42 -3.78 3.37
N GLU A 133 -25.28 -4.81 3.48
CA GLU A 133 -24.84 -6.20 3.71
C GLU A 133 -23.90 -6.69 2.58
N GLU A 134 -24.05 -6.17 1.36
CA GLU A 134 -23.17 -6.50 0.24
C GLU A 134 -21.75 -5.93 0.46
N ILE A 135 -21.65 -4.73 1.01
CA ILE A 135 -20.36 -4.11 1.36
C ILE A 135 -19.65 -4.94 2.44
N LEU A 136 -20.37 -5.35 3.48
CA LEU A 136 -19.82 -6.20 4.54
C LEU A 136 -19.26 -7.53 4.00
N LYS A 137 -20.00 -8.21 3.14
CA LYS A 137 -19.53 -9.46 2.49
C LYS A 137 -18.28 -9.25 1.65
N LYS A 138 -18.17 -8.10 0.97
CA LYS A 138 -16.96 -7.76 0.20
C LYS A 138 -15.76 -7.52 1.11
N GLN A 139 -15.96 -6.84 2.22
CA GLN A 139 -14.90 -6.60 3.20
C GLN A 139 -14.43 -7.88 3.87
N GLU A 140 -15.33 -8.78 4.23
CA GLU A 140 -14.96 -10.09 4.73
C GLU A 140 -14.10 -10.86 3.72
N LYS A 141 -14.46 -10.81 2.44
CA LYS A 141 -13.68 -11.46 1.39
C LYS A 141 -12.31 -10.82 1.17
N ILE A 142 -12.21 -9.50 1.21
CA ILE A 142 -10.94 -8.78 1.16
C ILE A 142 -10.05 -9.17 2.34
N GLN A 143 -10.59 -9.22 3.55
CA GLN A 143 -9.84 -9.61 4.75
C GLN A 143 -9.33 -11.06 4.67
N GLU A 144 -10.13 -11.98 4.14
CA GLU A 144 -9.75 -13.36 3.87
C GLU A 144 -8.57 -13.42 2.87
N MET A 145 -8.67 -12.71 1.76
CA MET A 145 -7.62 -12.64 0.74
C MET A 145 -6.32 -12.02 1.27
N LEU A 146 -6.39 -10.97 2.10
CA LEU A 146 -5.23 -10.39 2.77
C LEU A 146 -4.55 -11.39 3.70
N ASN A 147 -5.33 -12.16 4.46
CA ASN A 147 -4.80 -13.20 5.33
C ASN A 147 -4.11 -14.31 4.54
N ASP A 148 -4.71 -14.73 3.41
CA ASP A 148 -4.15 -15.76 2.54
C ASP A 148 -2.82 -15.34 1.88
N LEU A 149 -2.67 -14.05 1.56
CA LEU A 149 -1.41 -13.51 1.02
C LEU A 149 -0.29 -13.39 2.05
N MET A 150 -0.64 -13.21 3.31
CA MET A 150 0.31 -13.07 4.41
C MET A 150 0.66 -14.39 5.10
N THR A 151 0.50 -15.53 4.41
CA THR A 151 0.78 -16.85 4.98
C THR A 151 2.23 -16.99 5.43
N ASP A 152 2.44 -17.78 6.47
CA ASP A 152 3.78 -18.07 7.00
C ASP A 152 4.67 -18.76 5.94
N GLU A 153 4.07 -19.50 4.99
CA GLU A 153 4.79 -20.09 3.85
C GLU A 153 5.46 -19.03 2.97
N MET A 154 4.79 -17.91 2.69
CA MET A 154 5.36 -16.82 1.90
C MET A 154 6.51 -16.15 2.66
N LYS A 155 6.36 -15.90 3.96
CA LYS A 155 7.42 -15.36 4.82
C LYS A 155 8.62 -16.29 4.88
N ASP A 156 8.40 -17.59 5.00
CA ASP A 156 9.47 -18.59 5.02
C ASP A 156 10.21 -18.69 3.68
N LEU A 157 9.50 -18.63 2.57
CA LEU A 157 10.12 -18.60 1.23
C LEU A 157 11.00 -17.36 1.07
N MET A 158 10.55 -16.21 1.56
CA MET A 158 11.31 -14.97 1.52
C MET A 158 12.58 -15.03 2.34
N LYS A 159 12.49 -15.54 3.57
CA LYS A 159 13.64 -15.72 4.45
C LYS A 159 14.67 -16.68 3.83
N GLN A 160 14.21 -17.72 3.14
CA GLN A 160 15.11 -18.64 2.42
C GLN A 160 15.87 -17.96 1.29
N ILE A 161 15.26 -17.00 0.57
CA ILE A 161 15.96 -16.19 -0.44
C ILE A 161 17.01 -15.29 0.21
N GLU A 162 16.65 -14.58 1.27
CA GLU A 162 17.58 -13.71 1.99
C GLU A 162 18.78 -14.50 2.52
N ASP A 163 18.56 -15.68 3.10
CA ASP A 163 19.62 -16.57 3.58
C ASP A 163 20.55 -17.04 2.45
N ILE A 164 20.00 -17.33 1.26
CA ILE A 164 20.77 -17.72 0.09
C ILE A 164 21.61 -16.54 -0.40
N LEU A 165 21.01 -15.34 -0.54
CA LEU A 165 21.72 -14.13 -0.97
C LEU A 165 22.84 -13.75 -0.02
N GLN A 166 22.62 -13.80 1.30
CA GLN A 166 23.67 -13.54 2.30
C GLN A 166 24.82 -14.53 2.25
N LYS A 167 24.53 -15.82 2.06
CA LYS A 167 25.57 -16.83 1.90
C LYS A 167 26.41 -16.62 0.64
N MET A 168 25.77 -16.14 -0.42
CA MET A 168 26.44 -15.86 -1.69
C MET A 168 27.35 -14.63 -1.61
N GLU A 169 26.88 -13.54 -0.97
CA GLU A 169 27.71 -12.36 -0.75
C GLU A 169 28.97 -12.68 0.07
N LYS A 170 28.83 -13.48 1.12
CA LYS A 170 29.97 -13.94 1.93
C LYS A 170 30.96 -14.76 1.11
N ASN A 171 30.51 -15.70 0.31
CA ASN A 171 31.40 -16.52 -0.53
C ASN A 171 32.11 -15.69 -1.61
N ASN A 172 31.45 -14.71 -2.23
CA ASN A 172 32.08 -13.80 -3.19
C ASN A 172 33.14 -12.89 -2.54
N THR A 173 32.97 -12.54 -1.26
CA THR A 173 33.95 -11.72 -0.53
C THR A 173 35.21 -12.51 -0.22
N PHE A 174 35.12 -13.83 0.01
CA PHE A 174 36.28 -14.70 0.23
C PHE A 174 37.07 -15.00 -1.07
N GLU A 175 36.40 -15.20 -2.20
CA GLU A 175 37.09 -15.41 -3.48
C GLU A 175 37.83 -14.17 -4.01
N ASN A 176 37.43 -12.97 -3.61
CA ASN A 176 38.09 -11.70 -3.96
C ASN A 176 39.24 -11.31 -3.01
N LEU A 177 39.40 -11.98 -1.87
CA LEU A 177 40.51 -11.76 -0.94
C LEU A 177 41.74 -12.65 -1.23
N ASP A 178 41.58 -13.68 -2.07
CA ASP A 178 42.65 -14.58 -2.48
C ASP A 178 43.27 -14.27 -3.86
N LYS A 179 42.99 -13.11 -4.42
CA LYS A 179 43.62 -12.54 -5.64
C LYS A 179 44.40 -11.28 -5.35
#